data_5c603391470c29ee55725fb083e45a70
#
_entry.id   5c603391470c29ee55725fb083e45a70
#
_cell.length_a   1.000
_cell.length_b   1.000
_cell.length_c   1.000
_cell.angle_alpha   90.00
_cell.angle_beta   90.00
_cell.angle_gamma   90.00
#
_symmetry.space_group_name_H-M   'P 1'
#
loop_
_entity.id
_entity.type
_entity.pdbx_description
1 polymer ?
#
loop_
_entity_poly.entity_id
_entity_poly.type
_entity_poly.pdbx_seq_one_letter_code
_entity_poly.pdbx_strand_id
1 'polypeptide(L)'
;MLTKTIDTEAWSDRYRNEAIDVPGRRVLITNFIGTEQEHDLSEPANCKGFGRVRHFHRRRSTNWLANPLPIDPACRALGMGNAATIRAQVFQNAVCNWRCWYCFVPFNLLNANKRHSSLLTPAELLDLYLADPEPPPMIDLTGGQPDLTPEWVPWMIEELQRRDLTKTVYLWSDDNLSNDYFWRYLTDDQRAAIKGYRNYGRVACFKGIDRKSFAFNTAADPALFDAQFDLFRRFVEFGLDMYAYTTFTTPDLDGSRAALSDFVDRLQRIHPLLPLRTVPLEVTVFTPVQSRIDSRCEAAMANQYVVASYWQEELVRRFGASDFSKNICDVNMK
;
A
#
# COMPACT_ATOMS: atom_id res chain seq x y z
N MET A 1 -6.25 4.54 21.78
CA MET A 1 -5.06 4.90 20.98
C MET A 1 -3.77 4.55 21.71
N LEU A 2 -2.65 4.36 20.98
CA LEU A 2 -1.33 4.25 21.62
C LEU A 2 -0.99 5.57 22.31
N THR A 3 -0.63 5.51 23.57
CA THR A 3 -0.29 6.68 24.40
C THR A 3 1.16 7.14 24.20
N LYS A 4 1.96 6.37 23.49
CA LYS A 4 3.39 6.62 23.26
C LYS A 4 3.70 6.61 21.77
N THR A 5 4.46 7.61 21.32
CA THR A 5 5.00 7.68 19.97
C THR A 5 5.88 6.47 19.67
N ILE A 6 5.67 5.86 18.51
CA ILE A 6 6.45 4.71 18.05
C ILE A 6 7.83 5.19 17.63
N ASP A 7 8.88 4.54 18.13
CA ASP A 7 10.22 4.62 17.59
C ASP A 7 10.26 3.79 16.30
N THR A 8 10.08 4.47 15.17
CA THR A 8 9.95 3.82 13.86
C THR A 8 11.25 3.12 13.44
N GLU A 9 12.42 3.68 13.75
CA GLU A 9 13.70 3.09 13.41
C GLU A 9 13.94 1.81 14.19
N ALA A 10 13.81 1.86 15.50
CA ALA A 10 13.99 0.68 16.36
C ALA A 10 12.99 -0.44 16.01
N TRP A 11 11.75 -0.09 15.67
CA TRP A 11 10.77 -1.08 15.23
C TRP A 11 11.07 -1.64 13.85
N SER A 12 11.58 -0.83 12.92
CA SER A 12 11.98 -1.29 11.59
C SER A 12 13.11 -2.32 11.68
N ASP A 13 14.17 -2.01 12.42
CA ASP A 13 15.32 -2.92 12.58
C ASP A 13 14.91 -4.22 13.27
N ARG A 14 14.13 -4.12 14.35
CA ARG A 14 13.62 -5.29 15.05
C ARG A 14 12.78 -6.17 14.11
N TYR A 15 11.78 -5.60 13.44
CA TYR A 15 10.86 -6.37 12.62
C TYR A 15 11.51 -6.93 11.37
N ARG A 16 12.48 -6.23 10.78
CA ARG A 16 13.28 -6.81 9.70
C ARG A 16 13.97 -8.10 10.15
N ASN A 17 14.65 -8.07 11.30
CA ASN A 17 15.35 -9.23 11.82
C ASN A 17 14.42 -10.44 12.10
N GLU A 18 13.14 -10.19 12.43
CA GLU A 18 12.16 -11.23 12.70
C GLU A 18 11.43 -11.71 11.43
N ALA A 19 11.37 -10.88 10.39
CA ALA A 19 10.50 -11.10 9.23
C ALA A 19 11.19 -11.61 7.97
N ILE A 20 12.52 -11.70 7.95
CA ILE A 20 13.24 -12.16 6.77
C ILE A 20 14.38 -13.12 7.13
N ASP A 21 14.51 -14.16 6.33
CA ASP A 21 15.68 -15.04 6.28
C ASP A 21 16.32 -14.88 4.91
N VAL A 22 17.34 -14.01 4.82
CA VAL A 22 18.01 -13.69 3.55
C VAL A 22 18.71 -14.91 2.93
N PRO A 23 19.50 -15.72 3.68
CA PRO A 23 20.09 -16.93 3.13
C PRO A 23 19.08 -17.95 2.58
N GLY A 24 17.98 -18.14 3.31
CA GLY A 24 16.89 -19.03 2.90
C GLY A 24 15.91 -18.43 1.90
N ARG A 25 16.07 -17.14 1.58
CA ARG A 25 15.15 -16.36 0.71
C ARG A 25 13.69 -16.49 1.16
N ARG A 26 13.44 -16.35 2.46
CA ARG A 26 12.12 -16.51 3.06
C ARG A 26 11.65 -15.21 3.71
N VAL A 27 10.36 -14.94 3.58
CA VAL A 27 9.68 -13.79 4.20
C VAL A 27 8.57 -14.29 5.10
N LEU A 28 8.35 -13.60 6.22
CA LEU A 28 7.33 -13.96 7.20
C LEU A 28 5.96 -13.53 6.70
N ILE A 29 5.14 -14.51 6.33
CA ILE A 29 3.79 -14.34 5.77
C ILE A 29 2.72 -14.69 6.81
N THR A 30 1.71 -13.85 6.93
CA THR A 30 0.56 -14.06 7.81
C THR A 30 -0.29 -15.24 7.35
N ASN A 31 -0.70 -16.07 8.31
CA ASN A 31 -1.78 -17.05 8.13
C ASN A 31 -3.08 -16.46 8.66
N PHE A 32 -4.12 -16.39 7.83
CA PHE A 32 -5.39 -15.74 8.14
C PHE A 32 -6.33 -16.63 8.98
N ILE A 33 -6.15 -17.96 8.96
CA ILE A 33 -7.05 -18.89 9.61
C ILE A 33 -7.06 -18.66 11.13
N GLY A 34 -8.24 -18.54 11.72
CA GLY A 34 -8.44 -18.32 13.13
C GLY A 34 -8.07 -16.93 13.64
N THR A 35 -7.98 -15.93 12.76
CA THR A 35 -7.69 -14.54 13.10
C THR A 35 -8.93 -13.64 12.97
N GLU A 36 -8.93 -12.48 13.65
CA GLU A 36 -10.01 -11.49 13.49
C GLU A 36 -10.15 -11.00 12.06
N GLN A 37 -9.05 -10.98 11.28
CA GLN A 37 -9.06 -10.52 9.90
C GLN A 37 -9.82 -11.48 8.97
N GLU A 38 -9.96 -12.75 9.34
CA GLU A 38 -10.72 -13.73 8.58
C GLU A 38 -12.19 -13.34 8.42
N HIS A 39 -12.77 -12.63 9.40
CA HIS A 39 -14.16 -12.14 9.35
C HIS A 39 -14.44 -11.11 8.25
N ASP A 40 -13.41 -10.42 7.77
CA ASP A 40 -13.52 -9.37 6.73
C ASP A 40 -13.15 -9.89 5.34
N LEU A 41 -12.92 -11.19 5.18
CA LEU A 41 -12.63 -11.80 3.89
C LEU A 41 -13.93 -12.01 3.10
N SER A 42 -13.91 -11.61 1.80
CA SER A 42 -15.04 -11.86 0.89
C SER A 42 -15.11 -13.31 0.41
N GLU A 43 -13.99 -14.03 0.46
CA GLU A 43 -13.85 -15.45 0.17
C GLU A 43 -13.03 -16.09 1.29
N PRO A 44 -13.18 -17.40 1.56
CA PRO A 44 -12.34 -18.08 2.55
C PRO A 44 -10.85 -17.90 2.27
N ALA A 45 -10.04 -17.89 3.33
CA ALA A 45 -8.59 -17.87 3.19
C ALA A 45 -8.12 -19.05 2.35
N ASN A 46 -7.34 -18.78 1.31
CA ASN A 46 -6.77 -19.78 0.40
C ASN A 46 -5.27 -19.99 0.66
N CYS A 47 -4.56 -20.69 -0.23
CA CYS A 47 -3.13 -20.95 -0.08
C CYS A 47 -2.78 -21.55 1.30
N LYS A 48 -3.58 -22.52 1.80
CA LYS A 48 -3.45 -23.12 3.15
C LYS A 48 -3.50 -22.08 4.28
N GLY A 49 -4.24 -20.99 4.07
CA GLY A 49 -4.40 -19.89 5.02
C GLY A 49 -3.41 -18.74 4.84
N PHE A 50 -2.35 -18.89 4.03
CA PHE A 50 -1.35 -17.85 3.80
C PHE A 50 -1.76 -16.83 2.73
N GLY A 51 -2.92 -17.04 2.10
CA GLY A 51 -3.43 -16.17 1.06
C GLY A 51 -4.89 -15.80 1.29
N ARG A 52 -5.29 -14.72 0.66
CA ARG A 52 -6.70 -14.35 0.48
C ARG A 52 -6.90 -13.76 -0.90
N VAL A 53 -8.06 -13.97 -1.48
CA VAL A 53 -8.45 -13.28 -2.72
C VAL A 53 -9.12 -11.97 -2.36
N ARG A 54 -8.60 -10.88 -2.92
CA ARG A 54 -9.17 -9.54 -2.78
C ARG A 54 -9.78 -9.09 -4.10
N HIS A 55 -10.99 -8.58 -4.03
CA HIS A 55 -11.65 -7.93 -5.16
C HIS A 55 -11.41 -6.42 -5.05
N PHE A 56 -10.62 -5.86 -5.95
CA PHE A 56 -10.46 -4.43 -6.06
C PHE A 56 -11.59 -3.88 -6.90
N HIS A 57 -12.37 -2.98 -6.33
CA HIS A 57 -13.49 -2.30 -6.98
C HIS A 57 -13.12 -0.84 -7.23
N ARG A 58 -13.40 -0.36 -8.46
CA ARG A 58 -13.20 1.05 -8.82
C ARG A 58 -14.06 2.00 -7.98
N ARG A 59 -15.24 1.56 -7.57
CA ARG A 59 -16.13 2.27 -6.64
C ARG A 59 -16.60 1.32 -5.55
N ARG A 60 -16.40 1.71 -4.31
CA ARG A 60 -16.87 0.98 -3.12
C ARG A 60 -18.09 1.67 -2.50
N SER A 61 -18.10 3.00 -2.52
CA SER A 61 -19.23 3.81 -2.04
C SER A 61 -19.65 4.81 -3.10
N THR A 62 -20.89 5.29 -3.01
CA THR A 62 -21.44 6.31 -3.91
C THR A 62 -20.87 7.69 -3.63
N ASN A 63 -20.40 7.92 -2.41
CA ASN A 63 -19.99 9.25 -1.91
C ASN A 63 -18.47 9.43 -1.91
N TRP A 64 -17.70 8.48 -2.48
CA TRP A 64 -16.25 8.57 -2.55
C TRP A 64 -15.74 8.57 -3.99
N LEU A 65 -14.54 9.08 -4.15
CA LEU A 65 -13.85 9.15 -5.44
C LEU A 65 -13.59 7.74 -6.00
N ALA A 66 -13.64 7.61 -7.32
CA ALA A 66 -13.25 6.36 -7.96
C ALA A 66 -11.76 6.04 -7.68
N ASN A 67 -11.48 4.77 -7.37
CA ASN A 67 -10.12 4.29 -7.21
C ASN A 67 -9.71 3.45 -8.44
N PRO A 68 -8.88 3.96 -9.34
CA PRO A 68 -8.38 3.21 -10.49
C PRO A 68 -7.27 2.21 -10.12
N LEU A 69 -6.72 2.27 -8.90
CA LEU A 69 -5.60 1.43 -8.47
C LEU A 69 -6.07 0.16 -7.74
N PRO A 70 -5.41 -0.97 -7.97
CA PRO A 70 -4.42 -1.29 -9.00
C PRO A 70 -5.05 -1.72 -10.33
N ILE A 71 -6.36 -1.48 -10.54
CA ILE A 71 -7.15 -1.99 -11.68
C ILE A 71 -6.54 -1.57 -13.02
N ASP A 72 -6.38 -0.25 -13.23
CA ASP A 72 -5.89 0.28 -14.50
C ASP A 72 -4.46 -0.15 -14.82
N PRO A 73 -3.49 -0.08 -13.88
CA PRO A 73 -2.15 -0.60 -14.11
C PRO A 73 -2.12 -2.08 -14.49
N ALA A 74 -2.85 -2.91 -13.76
CA ALA A 74 -2.89 -4.35 -14.03
C ALA A 74 -3.57 -4.66 -15.38
N CYS A 75 -4.74 -4.05 -15.67
CA CYS A 75 -5.43 -4.22 -16.95
C CYS A 75 -4.55 -3.81 -18.12
N ARG A 76 -3.84 -2.68 -18.01
CA ARG A 76 -2.91 -2.21 -19.05
C ARG A 76 -1.76 -3.19 -19.27
N ALA A 77 -1.11 -3.62 -18.18
CA ALA A 77 0.04 -4.50 -18.26
C ALA A 77 -0.29 -5.88 -18.85
N LEU A 78 -1.48 -6.40 -18.54
CA LEU A 78 -1.96 -7.70 -19.00
C LEU A 78 -2.74 -7.66 -20.33
N GLY A 79 -2.87 -6.48 -20.96
CA GLY A 79 -3.66 -6.33 -22.18
C GLY A 79 -5.17 -6.59 -21.99
N MET A 80 -5.67 -6.46 -20.77
CA MET A 80 -7.09 -6.56 -20.45
C MET A 80 -7.79 -5.25 -20.80
N GLY A 81 -9.06 -5.32 -21.19
CA GLY A 81 -9.89 -4.13 -21.39
C GLY A 81 -10.17 -3.38 -20.08
N ASN A 82 -10.85 -2.24 -20.18
CA ASN A 82 -11.29 -1.50 -19.00
C ASN A 82 -12.18 -2.37 -18.11
N ALA A 83 -11.78 -2.52 -16.86
CA ALA A 83 -12.50 -3.30 -15.86
C ALA A 83 -13.03 -2.42 -14.73
N ALA A 84 -14.18 -2.79 -14.18
CA ALA A 84 -14.69 -2.20 -12.95
C ALA A 84 -14.07 -2.84 -11.70
N THR A 85 -13.58 -4.07 -11.83
CA THR A 85 -12.98 -4.87 -10.76
C THR A 85 -11.83 -5.69 -11.26
N ILE A 86 -10.88 -6.01 -10.38
CA ILE A 86 -9.85 -7.02 -10.60
C ILE A 86 -9.67 -7.87 -9.34
N ARG A 87 -9.43 -9.17 -9.53
CA ARG A 87 -9.08 -10.09 -8.44
C ARG A 87 -7.56 -10.10 -8.23
N ALA A 88 -7.15 -10.15 -6.99
CA ALA A 88 -5.76 -10.26 -6.60
C ALA A 88 -5.56 -11.35 -5.56
N GLN A 89 -4.53 -12.16 -5.72
CA GLN A 89 -3.98 -12.99 -4.66
C GLN A 89 -3.17 -12.11 -3.73
N VAL A 90 -3.63 -11.94 -2.51
CA VAL A 90 -2.90 -11.20 -1.48
C VAL A 90 -2.04 -12.15 -0.67
N PHE A 91 -0.77 -11.80 -0.53
CA PHE A 91 0.12 -12.30 0.51
C PHE A 91 0.47 -11.17 1.47
N GLN A 92 0.27 -11.40 2.78
CA GLN A 92 0.42 -10.36 3.79
C GLN A 92 1.71 -10.53 4.58
N ASN A 93 2.58 -9.51 4.54
CA ASN A 93 3.74 -9.42 5.42
C ASN A 93 3.27 -9.33 6.89
N ALA A 94 3.85 -10.13 7.78
CA ALA A 94 3.43 -10.25 9.17
C ALA A 94 4.00 -9.19 10.11
N VAL A 95 4.61 -8.12 9.57
CA VAL A 95 5.21 -7.03 10.35
C VAL A 95 4.87 -5.65 9.78
N CYS A 96 4.70 -4.67 10.68
CA CYS A 96 4.60 -3.26 10.31
C CYS A 96 5.20 -2.42 11.44
N ASN A 97 5.94 -1.40 11.06
CA ASN A 97 6.59 -0.47 11.99
C ASN A 97 5.72 0.72 12.41
N TRP A 98 4.47 0.78 11.92
CA TRP A 98 3.46 1.75 12.36
C TRP A 98 2.18 1.07 12.86
N ARG A 99 1.33 1.84 13.54
CA ARG A 99 0.05 1.37 14.10
C ARG A 99 -1.07 2.33 13.70
N CYS A 100 -1.35 2.37 12.38
CA CYS A 100 -2.45 3.19 11.88
C CYS A 100 -3.77 2.74 12.54
N TRP A 101 -4.48 3.65 13.18
CA TRP A 101 -5.69 3.33 13.93
C TRP A 101 -6.75 2.66 13.04
N TYR A 102 -6.82 3.03 11.76
CA TYR A 102 -7.75 2.48 10.76
C TYR A 102 -7.24 1.23 10.05
N CYS A 103 -6.12 0.67 10.46
CA CYS A 103 -5.55 -0.49 9.78
C CYS A 103 -6.49 -1.70 9.89
N PHE A 104 -6.85 -2.28 8.74
CA PHE A 104 -7.69 -3.47 8.67
C PHE A 104 -6.97 -4.73 9.18
N VAL A 105 -5.66 -4.66 9.41
CA VAL A 105 -4.90 -5.76 10.01
C VAL A 105 -4.90 -5.61 11.54
N PRO A 106 -5.26 -6.66 12.29
CA PRO A 106 -5.09 -6.66 13.73
C PRO A 106 -3.63 -6.43 14.13
N PHE A 107 -3.39 -5.61 15.16
CA PHE A 107 -2.03 -5.25 15.53
C PHE A 107 -1.17 -6.43 15.99
N ASN A 108 -1.80 -7.49 16.51
CA ASN A 108 -1.14 -8.74 16.86
C ASN A 108 -0.62 -9.53 15.64
N LEU A 109 -1.11 -9.24 14.43
CA LEU A 109 -0.60 -9.82 13.17
C LEU A 109 0.47 -8.95 12.50
N LEU A 110 0.83 -7.82 13.11
CA LEU A 110 1.83 -6.87 12.60
C LEU A 110 3.12 -6.85 13.44
N ASN A 111 3.33 -7.86 14.26
CA ASN A 111 4.45 -7.93 15.21
C ASN A 111 5.18 -9.29 15.20
N ALA A 112 5.27 -9.91 14.01
CA ALA A 112 5.91 -11.21 13.80
C ALA A 112 5.29 -12.33 14.67
N ASN A 113 3.98 -12.40 14.73
CA ASN A 113 3.25 -13.37 15.55
C ASN A 113 3.46 -14.80 15.03
N LYS A 114 4.32 -15.57 15.70
CA LYS A 114 4.70 -16.94 15.31
C LYS A 114 3.54 -17.93 15.27
N ARG A 115 2.43 -17.63 15.95
CA ARG A 115 1.22 -18.49 15.92
C ARG A 115 0.46 -18.35 14.60
N HIS A 116 0.51 -17.18 13.99
CA HIS A 116 -0.24 -16.83 12.79
C HIS A 116 0.67 -16.33 11.67
N SER A 117 1.89 -16.83 11.58
CA SER A 117 2.79 -16.54 10.49
C SER A 117 3.85 -17.63 10.30
N SER A 118 4.37 -17.74 9.09
CA SER A 118 5.47 -18.64 8.76
C SER A 118 6.42 -17.99 7.76
N LEU A 119 7.69 -18.37 7.83
CA LEU A 119 8.70 -17.99 6.83
C LEU A 119 8.50 -18.85 5.58
N LEU A 120 8.15 -18.21 4.46
CA LEU A 120 7.92 -18.86 3.18
C LEU A 120 8.80 -18.24 2.08
N THR A 121 9.26 -19.08 1.16
CA THR A 121 9.94 -18.64 -0.05
C THR A 121 8.93 -18.19 -1.11
N PRO A 122 9.31 -17.32 -2.06
CA PRO A 122 8.48 -17.03 -3.23
C PRO A 122 8.06 -18.27 -4.02
N ALA A 123 8.91 -19.30 -4.09
CA ALA A 123 8.59 -20.57 -4.73
C ALA A 123 7.41 -21.27 -4.06
N GLU A 124 7.43 -21.39 -2.72
CA GLU A 124 6.31 -21.97 -1.95
C GLU A 124 5.04 -21.14 -2.09
N LEU A 125 5.14 -19.80 -2.09
CA LEU A 125 3.98 -18.94 -2.31
C LEU A 125 3.37 -19.14 -3.70
N LEU A 126 4.19 -19.25 -4.75
CA LEU A 126 3.69 -19.50 -6.10
C LEU A 126 3.17 -20.93 -6.29
N ASP A 127 3.72 -21.93 -5.59
CA ASP A 127 3.13 -23.29 -5.59
C ASP A 127 1.71 -23.26 -5.00
N LEU A 128 1.52 -22.53 -3.91
CA LEU A 128 0.21 -22.37 -3.29
C LEU A 128 -0.75 -21.57 -4.17
N TYR A 129 -0.28 -20.53 -4.84
CA TYR A 129 -1.05 -19.70 -5.76
C TYR A 129 -1.51 -20.51 -6.99
N LEU A 130 -0.63 -21.30 -7.59
CA LEU A 130 -0.91 -22.12 -8.76
C LEU A 130 -1.74 -23.37 -8.46
N ALA A 131 -1.89 -23.74 -7.19
CA ALA A 131 -2.79 -24.81 -6.77
C ALA A 131 -4.28 -24.39 -6.84
N ASP A 132 -4.56 -23.08 -6.94
CA ASP A 132 -5.91 -22.57 -7.22
C ASP A 132 -6.26 -22.90 -8.69
N PRO A 133 -7.42 -23.51 -8.97
CA PRO A 133 -7.82 -23.83 -10.33
C PRO A 133 -8.06 -22.59 -11.21
N GLU A 134 -8.31 -21.45 -10.60
CA GLU A 134 -8.52 -20.16 -11.27
C GLU A 134 -7.76 -19.03 -10.55
N PRO A 135 -6.43 -19.05 -10.59
CA PRO A 135 -5.64 -18.08 -9.85
C PRO A 135 -5.89 -16.66 -10.35
N PRO A 136 -6.02 -15.67 -9.44
CA PRO A 136 -6.20 -14.27 -9.82
C PRO A 136 -5.09 -13.76 -10.73
N PRO A 137 -5.36 -12.87 -11.71
CA PRO A 137 -4.35 -12.37 -12.66
C PRO A 137 -3.35 -11.39 -11.99
N MET A 138 -3.50 -11.11 -10.71
CA MET A 138 -2.63 -10.20 -9.97
C MET A 138 -2.20 -10.84 -8.66
N ILE A 139 -0.93 -10.64 -8.29
CA ILE A 139 -0.41 -10.91 -6.95
C ILE A 139 -0.12 -9.57 -6.26
N ASP A 140 -0.64 -9.41 -5.04
CA ASP A 140 -0.52 -8.21 -4.22
C ASP A 140 0.33 -8.52 -2.97
N LEU A 141 1.55 -8.00 -2.96
CA LEU A 141 2.48 -8.07 -1.82
C LEU A 141 2.18 -6.88 -0.90
N THR A 142 1.35 -7.11 0.09
CA THR A 142 0.78 -6.05 0.91
C THR A 142 0.62 -6.47 2.38
N GLY A 143 -0.14 -5.69 3.12
CA GLY A 143 -0.34 -5.88 4.54
C GLY A 143 0.96 -5.71 5.33
N GLY A 144 0.91 -5.30 6.58
CA GLY A 144 2.11 -4.87 7.26
C GLY A 144 2.85 -3.78 6.49
N GLN A 145 4.18 -3.91 6.42
CA GLN A 145 5.05 -3.05 5.62
C GLN A 145 6.02 -3.90 4.80
N PRO A 146 5.77 -4.13 3.51
CA PRO A 146 6.63 -4.94 2.65
C PRO A 146 8.08 -4.46 2.58
N ASP A 147 8.33 -3.16 2.64
CA ASP A 147 9.68 -2.60 2.59
C ASP A 147 10.51 -2.79 3.89
N LEU A 148 9.97 -3.45 4.90
CA LEU A 148 10.82 -4.04 5.96
C LEU A 148 11.58 -5.27 5.47
N THR A 149 11.13 -5.87 4.39
CA THR A 149 11.72 -7.03 3.71
C THR A 149 11.76 -6.78 2.19
N PRO A 150 12.47 -5.74 1.71
CA PRO A 150 12.36 -5.28 0.32
C PRO A 150 12.84 -6.32 -0.69
N GLU A 151 13.65 -7.32 -0.27
CA GLU A 151 14.12 -8.44 -1.09
C GLU A 151 12.96 -9.33 -1.58
N TRP A 152 11.81 -9.28 -0.93
CA TRP A 152 10.63 -10.04 -1.32
C TRP A 152 10.20 -9.75 -2.76
N VAL A 153 10.23 -8.50 -3.17
CA VAL A 153 9.83 -8.08 -4.52
C VAL A 153 10.73 -8.68 -5.61
N PRO A 154 12.08 -8.50 -5.60
CA PRO A 154 12.92 -9.08 -6.62
C PRO A 154 12.93 -10.62 -6.58
N TRP A 155 12.84 -11.25 -5.41
CA TRP A 155 12.72 -12.70 -5.33
C TRP A 155 11.42 -13.22 -5.94
N MET A 156 10.31 -12.51 -5.76
CA MET A 156 9.03 -12.86 -6.41
C MET A 156 9.11 -12.66 -7.93
N ILE A 157 9.75 -11.60 -8.41
CA ILE A 157 9.97 -11.35 -9.85
C ILE A 157 10.78 -12.49 -10.48
N GLU A 158 11.89 -12.89 -9.86
CA GLU A 158 12.73 -13.99 -10.34
C GLU A 158 11.92 -15.29 -10.45
N GLU A 159 11.08 -15.56 -9.46
CA GLU A 159 10.28 -16.78 -9.42
C GLU A 159 9.14 -16.76 -10.46
N LEU A 160 8.50 -15.60 -10.69
CA LEU A 160 7.54 -15.40 -11.79
C LEU A 160 8.19 -15.61 -13.16
N GLN A 161 9.42 -15.13 -13.34
CA GLN A 161 10.20 -15.34 -14.56
C GLN A 161 10.54 -16.81 -14.76
N ARG A 162 11.01 -17.48 -13.72
CA ARG A 162 11.37 -18.92 -13.77
C ARG A 162 10.20 -19.82 -14.17
N ARG A 163 8.96 -19.37 -13.87
CA ARG A 163 7.71 -20.12 -14.15
C ARG A 163 6.96 -19.64 -15.39
N ASP A 164 7.56 -18.75 -16.20
CA ASP A 164 6.94 -18.14 -17.39
C ASP A 164 5.60 -17.42 -17.12
N LEU A 165 5.43 -16.87 -15.91
CA LEU A 165 4.22 -16.15 -15.47
C LEU A 165 4.25 -14.65 -15.79
N THR A 166 5.33 -14.15 -16.38
CA THR A 166 5.56 -12.72 -16.62
C THR A 166 4.53 -12.04 -17.51
N LYS A 167 3.80 -12.78 -18.33
CA LYS A 167 2.77 -12.25 -19.24
C LYS A 167 1.35 -12.39 -18.71
N THR A 168 1.14 -13.20 -17.67
CA THR A 168 -0.17 -13.58 -17.17
C THR A 168 -0.43 -13.08 -15.75
N VAL A 169 0.62 -12.68 -15.03
CA VAL A 169 0.53 -12.21 -13.66
C VAL A 169 1.09 -10.80 -13.55
N TYR A 170 0.28 -9.89 -13.02
CA TYR A 170 0.72 -8.56 -12.62
C TYR A 170 1.12 -8.55 -11.14
N LEU A 171 2.32 -8.09 -10.83
CA LEU A 171 2.81 -7.97 -9.47
C LEU A 171 2.57 -6.54 -8.96
N TRP A 172 2.00 -6.44 -7.77
CA TRP A 172 1.74 -5.19 -7.08
C TRP A 172 2.34 -5.20 -5.69
N SER A 173 2.84 -4.08 -5.22
CA SER A 173 3.27 -3.94 -3.83
C SER A 173 2.89 -2.61 -3.22
N ASP A 174 2.62 -2.64 -1.91
CA ASP A 174 2.34 -1.46 -1.10
C ASP A 174 3.58 -1.01 -0.32
N ASP A 175 3.66 0.30 -0.07
CA ASP A 175 4.69 0.91 0.78
C ASP A 175 4.08 2.01 1.65
N ASN A 176 4.47 2.08 2.92
CA ASN A 176 4.06 3.17 3.80
C ASN A 176 5.08 4.31 3.86
N LEU A 177 6.21 4.22 3.12
CA LEU A 177 7.29 5.22 3.08
C LEU A 177 7.90 5.50 4.46
N SER A 178 8.12 4.47 5.24
CA SER A 178 8.61 4.60 6.62
C SER A 178 10.11 4.37 6.79
N ASN A 179 10.76 3.84 5.76
CA ASN A 179 12.19 3.47 5.81
C ASN A 179 12.82 3.52 4.42
N ASP A 180 14.13 3.49 4.37
CA ASP A 180 14.92 3.51 3.13
C ASP A 180 15.50 2.12 2.77
N TYR A 181 14.92 1.04 3.28
CA TYR A 181 15.44 -0.31 3.17
C TYR A 181 15.55 -0.82 1.72
N PHE A 182 14.70 -0.35 0.82
CA PHE A 182 14.87 -0.57 -0.62
C PHE A 182 16.28 -0.17 -1.10
N TRP A 183 16.80 0.95 -0.59
CA TRP A 183 18.13 1.46 -0.94
C TRP A 183 19.25 0.81 -0.14
N ARG A 184 18.95 0.49 1.12
CA ARG A 184 19.93 -0.02 2.07
C ARG A 184 20.27 -1.50 1.87
N TYR A 185 19.27 -2.31 1.51
CA TYR A 185 19.41 -3.77 1.48
C TYR A 185 19.36 -4.41 0.10
N LEU A 186 18.74 -3.78 -0.89
CA LEU A 186 18.76 -4.31 -2.24
C LEU A 186 20.08 -4.01 -2.95
N THR A 187 20.59 -5.00 -3.67
CA THR A 187 21.73 -4.81 -4.59
C THR A 187 21.31 -3.97 -5.80
N ASP A 188 22.29 -3.44 -6.54
CA ASP A 188 22.02 -2.70 -7.79
C ASP A 188 21.30 -3.59 -8.81
N ASP A 189 21.67 -4.87 -8.92
CA ASP A 189 21.04 -5.83 -9.82
C ASP A 189 19.58 -6.08 -9.43
N GLN A 190 19.28 -6.22 -8.14
CA GLN A 190 17.91 -6.38 -7.65
C GLN A 190 17.06 -5.15 -7.93
N ARG A 191 17.60 -3.96 -7.71
CA ARG A 191 16.90 -2.70 -8.04
C ARG A 191 16.67 -2.57 -9.54
N ALA A 192 17.67 -2.92 -10.36
CA ALA A 192 17.55 -2.93 -11.82
C ALA A 192 16.52 -3.96 -12.30
N ALA A 193 16.47 -5.14 -11.70
CA ALA A 193 15.47 -6.18 -12.01
C ALA A 193 14.05 -5.68 -11.73
N ILE A 194 13.82 -5.01 -10.58
CA ILE A 194 12.51 -4.40 -10.24
C ILE A 194 12.14 -3.35 -11.28
N LYS A 195 13.06 -2.42 -11.59
CA LYS A 195 12.83 -1.35 -12.57
C LYS A 195 12.55 -1.88 -13.98
N GLY A 196 13.21 -2.97 -14.36
CA GLY A 196 13.08 -3.60 -15.66
C GLY A 196 11.84 -4.49 -15.84
N TYR A 197 11.17 -4.88 -14.75
CA TYR A 197 10.03 -5.79 -14.81
C TYR A 197 8.74 -5.03 -15.16
N ARG A 198 8.27 -5.20 -16.40
CA ARG A 198 7.15 -4.41 -16.95
C ARG A 198 5.80 -4.64 -16.27
N ASN A 199 5.57 -5.86 -15.76
CA ASN A 199 4.31 -6.23 -15.11
C ASN A 199 4.38 -6.04 -13.59
N TYR A 200 4.98 -4.94 -13.16
CA TYR A 200 5.07 -4.51 -11.77
C TYR A 200 4.62 -3.08 -11.61
N GLY A 201 3.85 -2.83 -10.57
CA GLY A 201 3.53 -1.49 -10.10
C GLY A 201 3.65 -1.40 -8.59
N ARG A 202 3.94 -0.22 -8.11
CA ARG A 202 4.11 0.09 -6.69
C ARG A 202 3.25 1.27 -6.30
N VAL A 203 2.53 1.12 -5.20
CA VAL A 203 1.82 2.23 -4.58
C VAL A 203 2.42 2.57 -3.24
N ALA A 204 2.65 3.85 -3.01
CA ALA A 204 3.08 4.34 -1.72
C ALA A 204 1.96 5.16 -1.06
N CYS A 205 1.78 5.02 0.25
CA CYS A 205 0.67 5.62 0.96
C CYS A 205 1.13 6.73 1.91
N PHE A 206 0.81 7.99 1.56
CA PHE A 206 0.89 9.11 2.48
C PHE A 206 -0.19 8.97 3.56
N LYS A 207 0.21 9.04 4.83
CA LYS A 207 -0.67 8.72 5.97
C LYS A 207 -1.34 9.96 6.60
N GLY A 208 -1.59 10.98 5.81
CA GLY A 208 -2.20 12.24 6.20
C GLY A 208 -1.86 13.36 5.23
N ILE A 209 -2.32 14.57 5.49
CA ILE A 209 -2.09 15.77 4.69
C ILE A 209 -1.09 16.74 5.32
N ASP A 210 -0.77 16.50 6.59
CA ASP A 210 0.20 17.26 7.38
C ASP A 210 0.80 16.41 8.50
N ARG A 211 1.78 16.97 9.22
CA ARG A 211 2.43 16.29 10.35
C ARG A 211 1.45 15.91 11.47
N LYS A 212 0.40 16.71 11.70
CA LYS A 212 -0.60 16.49 12.77
C LYS A 212 -1.49 15.28 12.44
N SER A 213 -2.07 15.25 11.25
CA SER A 213 -2.89 14.13 10.78
C SER A 213 -2.07 12.86 10.58
N PHE A 214 -0.82 12.98 10.12
CA PHE A 214 0.11 11.86 10.02
C PHE A 214 0.36 11.19 11.38
N ALA A 215 0.74 11.98 12.40
CA ALA A 215 0.99 11.45 13.74
C ALA A 215 -0.26 10.84 14.37
N PHE A 216 -1.42 11.47 14.18
CA PHE A 216 -2.71 10.92 14.59
C PHE A 216 -3.00 9.59 13.93
N ASN A 217 -2.75 9.48 12.64
CA ASN A 217 -3.05 8.28 11.85
C ASN A 217 -2.12 7.12 12.15
N THR A 218 -0.84 7.36 12.41
CA THR A 218 0.20 6.32 12.45
C THR A 218 0.73 5.98 13.83
N ALA A 219 0.53 6.86 14.81
CA ALA A 219 1.20 6.87 16.10
C ALA A 219 2.74 7.02 16.01
N ALA A 220 3.27 7.48 14.86
CA ALA A 220 4.70 7.71 14.63
C ALA A 220 5.09 9.19 14.86
N ASP A 221 6.40 9.47 14.86
CA ASP A 221 6.91 10.83 14.97
C ASP A 221 6.40 11.69 13.81
N PRO A 222 5.81 12.90 14.09
CA PRO A 222 5.31 13.81 13.07
C PRO A 222 6.33 14.19 11.99
N ALA A 223 7.63 14.22 12.31
CA ALA A 223 8.69 14.57 11.37
C ALA A 223 8.80 13.56 10.22
N LEU A 224 8.37 12.30 10.41
CA LEU A 224 8.37 11.27 9.37
C LEU A 224 7.40 11.55 8.23
N PHE A 225 6.43 12.45 8.43
CA PHE A 225 5.60 12.94 7.32
C PHE A 225 6.44 13.57 6.21
N ASP A 226 7.48 14.31 6.55
CA ASP A 226 8.36 14.93 5.56
C ASP A 226 9.24 13.89 4.85
N ALA A 227 9.71 12.91 5.60
CA ALA A 227 10.50 11.81 5.04
C ALA A 227 9.75 11.00 3.99
N GLN A 228 8.39 10.91 4.07
CA GLN A 228 7.59 10.25 3.04
C GLN A 228 7.78 10.89 1.65
N PHE A 229 7.86 12.22 1.56
CA PHE A 229 8.07 12.91 0.28
C PHE A 229 9.48 12.69 -0.27
N ASP A 230 10.49 12.66 0.60
CA ASP A 230 11.86 12.44 0.17
C ASP A 230 12.05 10.99 -0.34
N LEU A 231 11.48 10.00 0.34
CA LEU A 231 11.48 8.62 -0.11
C LEU A 231 10.73 8.46 -1.44
N PHE A 232 9.54 9.04 -1.56
CA PHE A 232 8.77 8.97 -2.80
C PHE A 232 9.53 9.59 -3.97
N ARG A 233 10.16 10.75 -3.77
CA ARG A 233 11.00 11.42 -4.77
C ARG A 233 12.11 10.50 -5.25
N ARG A 234 12.83 9.85 -4.35
CA ARG A 234 13.91 8.89 -4.69
C ARG A 234 13.42 7.77 -5.60
N PHE A 235 12.21 7.23 -5.37
CA PHE A 235 11.63 6.21 -6.26
C PHE A 235 11.29 6.76 -7.64
N VAL A 236 10.73 7.96 -7.73
CA VAL A 236 10.43 8.63 -9.01
C VAL A 236 11.73 8.90 -9.79
N GLU A 237 12.74 9.48 -9.15
CA GLU A 237 14.04 9.76 -9.74
C GLU A 237 14.77 8.49 -10.20
N PHE A 238 14.61 7.41 -9.45
CA PHE A 238 15.12 6.09 -9.86
C PHE A 238 14.39 5.55 -11.09
N GLY A 239 13.17 5.99 -11.36
CA GLY A 239 12.37 5.64 -12.54
C GLY A 239 11.48 4.41 -12.35
N LEU A 240 11.02 4.16 -11.13
CA LEU A 240 9.94 3.19 -10.89
C LEU A 240 8.59 3.75 -11.37
N ASP A 241 7.68 2.84 -11.78
CA ASP A 241 6.29 3.20 -12.05
C ASP A 241 5.52 3.33 -10.72
N MET A 242 5.54 4.56 -10.18
CA MET A 242 5.02 4.88 -8.86
C MET A 242 3.60 5.43 -8.92
N TYR A 243 2.77 4.97 -8.02
CA TYR A 243 1.45 5.53 -7.71
C TYR A 243 1.39 5.94 -6.24
N ALA A 244 0.49 6.85 -5.91
CA ALA A 244 0.31 7.27 -4.53
C ALA A 244 -1.11 7.04 -4.04
N TYR A 245 -1.23 6.59 -2.80
CA TYR A 245 -2.43 6.73 -1.98
C TYR A 245 -2.22 7.83 -0.94
N THR A 246 -3.31 8.44 -0.53
CA THR A 246 -3.33 9.34 0.62
C THR A 246 -4.57 9.12 1.47
N THR A 247 -4.47 9.30 2.78
CA THR A 247 -5.62 9.28 3.70
C THR A 247 -5.94 10.68 4.16
N PHE A 248 -7.23 11.04 4.15
CA PHE A 248 -7.72 12.36 4.50
C PHE A 248 -8.30 12.44 5.92
N THR A 249 -8.06 11.40 6.72
CA THR A 249 -8.51 11.36 8.10
C THR A 249 -7.77 12.35 8.96
N THR A 250 -8.50 13.33 9.49
CA THR A 250 -8.03 14.31 10.49
C THR A 250 -9.12 14.54 11.52
N PRO A 251 -8.80 14.54 12.84
CA PRO A 251 -9.80 14.73 13.88
C PRO A 251 -10.29 16.19 13.96
N ASP A 252 -9.62 17.12 13.29
CA ASP A 252 -9.86 18.55 13.33
C ASP A 252 -9.73 19.14 11.93
N LEU A 253 -10.70 19.98 11.53
CA LEU A 253 -10.72 20.64 10.22
C LEU A 253 -9.99 21.99 10.21
N ASP A 254 -9.62 22.54 11.39
CA ASP A 254 -8.93 23.81 11.46
C ASP A 254 -7.61 23.78 10.70
N GLY A 255 -7.47 24.69 9.72
CA GLY A 255 -6.30 24.74 8.84
C GLY A 255 -6.19 23.64 7.81
N SER A 256 -7.12 22.65 7.77
CA SER A 256 -7.02 21.49 6.87
C SER A 256 -7.04 21.85 5.38
N ARG A 257 -7.77 22.92 4.99
CA ARG A 257 -7.75 23.41 3.60
C ARG A 257 -6.37 23.93 3.18
N ALA A 258 -5.71 24.70 4.05
CA ALA A 258 -4.35 25.20 3.80
C ALA A 258 -3.33 24.04 3.81
N ALA A 259 -3.45 23.12 4.78
CA ALA A 259 -2.61 21.95 4.86
C ALA A 259 -2.72 21.07 3.61
N LEU A 260 -3.94 20.89 3.07
CA LEU A 260 -4.15 20.13 1.84
C LEU A 260 -3.54 20.84 0.61
N SER A 261 -3.67 22.17 0.51
CA SER A 261 -3.04 22.94 -0.57
C SER A 261 -1.51 22.80 -0.53
N ASP A 262 -0.90 22.89 0.67
CA ASP A 262 0.55 22.64 0.84
C ASP A 262 0.94 21.18 0.49
N PHE A 263 0.11 20.21 0.87
CA PHE A 263 0.31 18.80 0.51
C PHE A 263 0.38 18.62 -1.02
N VAL A 264 -0.55 19.24 -1.76
CA VAL A 264 -0.57 19.21 -3.24
C VAL A 264 0.66 19.92 -3.81
N ASP A 265 1.08 21.07 -3.24
CA ASP A 265 2.31 21.75 -3.63
C ASP A 265 3.55 20.86 -3.44
N ARG A 266 3.59 20.10 -2.36
CA ARG A 266 4.69 19.17 -2.07
C ARG A 266 4.72 18.01 -3.06
N LEU A 267 3.56 17.45 -3.44
CA LEU A 267 3.47 16.44 -4.50
C LEU A 267 3.98 17.02 -5.83
N GLN A 268 3.59 18.25 -6.20
CA GLN A 268 4.02 18.90 -7.43
C GLN A 268 5.51 19.25 -7.45
N ARG A 269 6.15 19.46 -6.28
CA ARG A 269 7.62 19.61 -6.21
C ARG A 269 8.38 18.30 -6.51
N ILE A 270 7.74 17.14 -6.34
CA ILE A 270 8.31 15.87 -6.79
C ILE A 270 8.14 15.73 -8.30
N HIS A 271 6.89 15.89 -8.77
CA HIS A 271 6.57 15.90 -10.20
C HIS A 271 5.29 16.70 -10.45
N PRO A 272 5.23 17.60 -11.44
CA PRO A 272 4.07 18.46 -11.68
C PRO A 272 2.74 17.72 -11.80
N LEU A 273 2.75 16.50 -12.34
CA LEU A 273 1.55 15.67 -12.55
C LEU A 273 1.32 14.63 -11.43
N LEU A 274 2.14 14.56 -10.39
CA LEU A 274 1.98 13.55 -9.32
C LEU A 274 0.61 13.63 -8.62
N PRO A 275 -0.02 14.80 -8.41
CA PRO A 275 -1.37 14.84 -7.86
C PRO A 275 -2.40 14.03 -8.69
N LEU A 276 -2.24 13.95 -10.02
CA LEU A 276 -3.09 13.14 -10.90
C LEU A 276 -2.80 11.62 -10.81
N ARG A 277 -1.69 11.22 -10.21
CA ARG A 277 -1.35 9.83 -9.87
C ARG A 277 -1.55 9.51 -8.39
N THR A 278 -2.15 10.43 -7.64
CA THR A 278 -2.45 10.27 -6.21
C THR A 278 -3.94 10.04 -6.01
N VAL A 279 -4.28 8.95 -5.36
CA VAL A 279 -5.67 8.52 -5.13
C VAL A 279 -6.01 8.57 -3.65
N PRO A 280 -7.02 9.34 -3.25
CA PRO A 280 -7.52 9.32 -1.88
C PRO A 280 -8.14 7.98 -1.52
N LEU A 281 -7.75 7.42 -0.38
CA LEU A 281 -8.35 6.22 0.19
C LEU A 281 -9.45 6.58 1.17
N GLU A 282 -10.63 5.97 0.98
CA GLU A 282 -11.69 6.02 1.97
C GLU A 282 -11.34 5.11 3.15
N VAL A 283 -11.25 5.68 4.33
CA VAL A 283 -11.11 4.92 5.57
C VAL A 283 -12.49 4.45 6.01
N THR A 284 -12.65 3.14 6.09
CA THR A 284 -13.87 2.45 6.55
C THR A 284 -13.58 1.57 7.75
N VAL A 285 -14.64 1.18 8.46
CA VAL A 285 -14.52 0.35 9.65
C VAL A 285 -14.51 -1.12 9.25
N PHE A 286 -13.41 -1.80 9.61
CA PHE A 286 -13.28 -3.25 9.55
C PHE A 286 -13.34 -3.84 10.96
N THR A 287 -13.56 -5.15 11.08
CA THR A 287 -13.65 -5.82 12.38
C THR A 287 -12.51 -5.45 13.35
N PRO A 288 -11.22 -5.50 12.96
CA PRO A 288 -10.13 -5.13 13.87
C PRO A 288 -10.10 -3.64 14.25
N VAL A 289 -10.77 -2.78 13.50
CA VAL A 289 -10.79 -1.33 13.75
C VAL A 289 -11.79 -0.96 14.82
N GLN A 290 -12.89 -1.70 14.97
CA GLN A 290 -13.99 -1.39 15.86
C GLN A 290 -13.54 -1.10 17.31
N SER A 291 -12.62 -1.91 17.84
CA SER A 291 -12.09 -1.75 19.20
C SER A 291 -11.11 -0.56 19.36
N ARG A 292 -10.73 0.11 18.27
CA ARG A 292 -9.78 1.23 18.27
C ARG A 292 -10.45 2.59 18.11
N ILE A 293 -11.75 2.59 17.74
CA ILE A 293 -12.49 3.81 17.48
C ILE A 293 -12.77 4.53 18.80
N ASP A 294 -12.42 5.80 18.84
CA ASP A 294 -12.82 6.77 19.83
C ASP A 294 -13.46 7.99 19.14
N SER A 295 -13.92 8.97 19.90
CA SER A 295 -14.58 10.17 19.36
C SER A 295 -13.72 10.95 18.35
N ARG A 296 -12.39 10.90 18.49
CA ARG A 296 -11.46 11.54 17.52
C ARG A 296 -11.39 10.76 16.22
N CYS A 297 -11.44 9.43 16.28
CA CYS A 297 -11.52 8.58 15.10
C CYS A 297 -12.84 8.77 14.36
N GLU A 298 -13.96 8.89 15.10
CA GLU A 298 -15.28 9.17 14.52
C GLU A 298 -15.29 10.53 13.80
N ALA A 299 -14.76 11.57 14.46
CA ALA A 299 -14.59 12.88 13.84
C ALA A 299 -13.71 12.80 12.57
N ALA A 300 -12.60 12.07 12.62
CA ALA A 300 -11.70 11.92 11.50
C ALA A 300 -12.35 11.18 10.31
N MET A 301 -13.19 10.19 10.57
CA MET A 301 -13.98 9.51 9.54
C MET A 301 -15.03 10.44 8.90
N ALA A 302 -15.67 11.29 9.67
CA ALA A 302 -16.58 12.29 9.13
C ALA A 302 -15.85 13.36 8.32
N ASN A 303 -14.74 13.86 8.84
CA ASN A 303 -13.96 14.94 8.24
C ASN A 303 -13.28 14.54 6.92
N GLN A 304 -13.00 13.24 6.69
CA GLN A 304 -12.36 12.80 5.44
C GLN A 304 -13.16 13.19 4.20
N TYR A 305 -14.49 13.27 4.28
CA TYR A 305 -15.34 13.66 3.16
C TYR A 305 -15.20 15.16 2.84
N VAL A 306 -15.05 15.99 3.86
CA VAL A 306 -14.79 17.43 3.70
C VAL A 306 -13.41 17.65 3.07
N VAL A 307 -12.38 16.96 3.56
CA VAL A 307 -11.03 17.07 2.99
C VAL A 307 -10.99 16.53 1.56
N ALA A 308 -11.77 15.49 1.24
CA ALA A 308 -11.92 14.99 -0.13
C ALA A 308 -12.53 16.03 -1.08
N SER A 309 -13.47 16.86 -0.61
CA SER A 309 -13.99 17.98 -1.44
C SER A 309 -12.92 19.05 -1.69
N TYR A 310 -12.09 19.37 -0.67
CA TYR A 310 -10.96 20.29 -0.84
C TYR A 310 -9.93 19.76 -1.85
N TRP A 311 -9.66 18.44 -1.82
CA TRP A 311 -8.80 17.79 -2.80
C TRP A 311 -9.31 17.96 -4.23
N GLN A 312 -10.61 17.76 -4.45
CA GLN A 312 -11.22 17.96 -5.78
C GLN A 312 -11.10 19.41 -6.23
N GLU A 313 -11.37 20.37 -5.34
CA GLU A 313 -11.24 21.80 -5.64
C GLU A 313 -9.78 22.17 -5.99
N GLU A 314 -8.79 21.65 -5.25
CA GLU A 314 -7.37 21.88 -5.54
C GLU A 314 -6.97 21.30 -6.90
N LEU A 315 -7.44 20.11 -7.23
CA LEU A 315 -7.17 19.52 -8.54
C LEU A 315 -7.82 20.35 -9.67
N VAL A 316 -9.09 20.73 -9.54
CA VAL A 316 -9.79 21.59 -10.53
C VAL A 316 -9.07 22.92 -10.70
N ARG A 317 -8.57 23.52 -9.62
CA ARG A 317 -7.83 24.76 -9.66
C ARG A 317 -6.49 24.67 -10.41
N ARG A 318 -5.82 23.50 -10.34
CA ARG A 318 -4.44 23.31 -10.86
C ARG A 318 -4.39 22.64 -12.22
N PHE A 319 -5.39 21.87 -12.59
CA PHE A 319 -5.40 21.06 -13.80
C PHE A 319 -6.64 21.33 -14.65
N GLY A 320 -6.50 21.21 -15.97
CA GLY A 320 -7.63 21.35 -16.90
C GLY A 320 -8.53 20.11 -16.93
N ALA A 321 -9.75 20.26 -17.44
CA ALA A 321 -10.71 19.17 -17.57
C ALA A 321 -10.17 17.96 -18.36
N SER A 322 -9.31 18.20 -19.36
CA SER A 322 -8.65 17.15 -20.14
C SER A 322 -7.71 16.28 -19.32
N ASP A 323 -7.14 16.81 -18.23
CA ASP A 323 -6.22 16.06 -17.39
C ASP A 323 -6.95 15.07 -16.47
N PHE A 324 -8.16 15.44 -16.06
CA PHE A 324 -9.02 14.55 -15.26
C PHE A 324 -9.60 13.37 -16.03
N SER A 325 -9.74 13.49 -17.34
CA SER A 325 -10.27 12.43 -18.21
C SER A 325 -9.20 11.38 -18.54
N LYS A 326 -7.94 11.65 -18.26
CA LYS A 326 -6.83 10.71 -18.52
C LYS A 326 -6.92 9.48 -17.61
N ASN A 327 -6.66 8.33 -18.21
CA ASN A 327 -6.37 7.15 -17.39
C ASN A 327 -5.13 7.42 -16.53
N ILE A 328 -5.14 6.98 -15.26
CA ILE A 328 -4.05 7.22 -14.32
C ILE A 328 -2.69 6.73 -14.86
N CYS A 329 -2.70 5.69 -15.68
CA CYS A 329 -1.50 5.18 -16.33
C CYS A 329 -1.01 6.07 -17.50
N ASP A 330 -1.85 6.98 -18.04
CA ASP A 330 -1.45 7.92 -19.10
C ASP A 330 -0.84 9.21 -18.55
N VAL A 331 -0.88 9.37 -17.23
CA VAL A 331 -0.19 10.46 -16.55
C VAL A 331 1.30 10.19 -16.59
N ASN A 332 2.01 10.89 -17.48
CA ASN A 332 3.45 10.68 -17.66
C ASN A 332 4.26 11.29 -16.51
N MET A 333 5.09 10.46 -15.87
CA MET A 333 6.00 10.82 -14.78
C MET A 333 7.48 10.85 -15.22
N LYS A 334 7.74 10.85 -16.54
CA LYS A 334 9.10 10.88 -17.10
C LYS A 334 9.42 12.24 -17.67
#